data_7f1ef13b929b222a54f2127d39cc6033
#
_entry.id   7f1ef13b929b222a54f2127d39cc6033
#
_cell.length_a   1.000
_cell.length_b   1.000
_cell.length_c   1.000
_cell.angle_alpha   90.00
_cell.angle_beta   90.00
_cell.angle_gamma   90.00
#
_symmetry.space_group_name_H-M   'P 1'
#
loop_
_entity.id
_entity.type
_entity.pdbx_description
1 polymer ?
#
loop_
_entity_poly.entity_id
_entity_poly.type
_entity_poly.pdbx_seq_one_letter_code
_entity_poly.pdbx_strand_id
1 'polypeptide(L)'
;LKFLNGELRLSKAGLKKLDVLNIDKKTFGSLPEQLKNDFLDTKLRVIEFSFASYDGLTQLDEDSVKQEIFKRYNSGITPLKNLEIDKAIYFDDDLNLFFKEKLKDLKLHEQFDRLFKYEDKKVEVLLQKIRQLLVIHKIPIKYYSKAKQKITDKYYDLLSSQIRSDQFEDLFVSFKKKLDILDEIRMAVDNKEMPYNRLMSEVLFWAFSILEDNAIQLPKKNSTELTEFSKHILNNLRAFAMVRSSFSQQIIDRYNVMACYIEKVYGINKNLYIETNEQFKHKNYELNQVKHGGTTNYQELRINKPEPTTYTIDDICRLMARSRFLVRPPYQREEVINRKKSSEIIESLLLGIKLPPIFIFKSKDGISEVIDGQQ
;
A
#
# COMPACT_ATOMS: atom_id res chain seq x y z
N LEU A 1 -7.69 21.11 14.93
CA LEU A 1 -8.85 20.60 15.67
C LEU A 1 -8.54 20.29 17.13
N LYS A 2 -7.60 19.40 17.44
CA LYS A 2 -7.26 19.04 18.83
C LYS A 2 -6.96 20.26 19.71
N PHE A 3 -6.34 21.30 19.15
CA PHE A 3 -6.08 22.54 19.86
C PHE A 3 -7.39 23.32 20.12
N LEU A 4 -8.22 23.47 19.12
CA LEU A 4 -9.53 24.14 19.21
C LEU A 4 -10.45 23.42 20.21
N ASN A 5 -10.44 22.08 20.20
CA ASN A 5 -11.24 21.27 21.14
C ASN A 5 -10.65 21.21 22.56
N GLY A 6 -9.50 21.83 22.81
CA GLY A 6 -8.86 21.80 24.12
C GLY A 6 -8.08 20.50 24.45
N GLU A 7 -7.99 19.57 23.50
CA GLU A 7 -7.27 18.31 23.66
C GLU A 7 -5.74 18.47 23.58
N LEU A 8 -5.28 19.51 22.87
CA LEU A 8 -3.87 19.86 22.76
C LEU A 8 -3.54 21.05 23.66
N ARG A 9 -2.52 20.90 24.49
CA ARG A 9 -1.90 21.99 25.24
C ARG A 9 -0.59 22.38 24.57
N LEU A 10 -0.34 23.67 24.44
CA LEU A 10 0.92 24.18 23.88
C LEU A 10 2.12 23.72 24.71
N SER A 11 3.26 23.60 24.05
CA SER A 11 4.53 23.16 24.66
C SER A 11 5.60 24.21 24.49
N LYS A 12 6.26 24.62 25.57
CA LYS A 12 7.37 25.55 25.57
C LYS A 12 8.47 25.16 24.55
N ALA A 13 8.71 23.87 24.40
CA ALA A 13 9.69 23.37 23.44
C ALA A 13 9.32 23.69 21.96
N GLY A 14 8.05 23.96 21.66
CA GLY A 14 7.55 24.39 20.35
C GLY A 14 7.29 25.89 20.24
N LEU A 15 7.33 26.65 21.33
CA LEU A 15 7.06 28.09 21.38
C LEU A 15 8.37 28.88 21.47
N LYS A 16 9.04 29.04 20.34
CA LYS A 16 10.38 29.67 20.32
C LYS A 16 10.34 31.20 20.39
N LYS A 17 9.32 31.83 19.83
CA LYS A 17 9.17 33.29 19.71
C LYS A 17 8.04 33.83 20.59
N LEU A 18 6.99 33.07 20.82
CA LEU A 18 5.85 33.47 21.63
C LEU A 18 5.94 33.03 23.10
N ASP A 19 7.09 32.55 23.55
CA ASP A 19 7.31 32.16 24.96
C ASP A 19 7.08 33.35 25.92
N VAL A 20 7.38 34.56 25.45
CA VAL A 20 7.15 35.82 26.21
C VAL A 20 5.68 36.10 26.54
N LEU A 21 4.72 35.50 25.82
CA LEU A 21 3.29 35.67 26.07
C LEU A 21 2.73 34.73 27.14
N ASN A 22 3.55 33.93 27.79
CA ASN A 22 3.14 32.95 28.79
C ASN A 22 1.97 32.05 28.38
N ILE A 23 1.98 31.61 27.12
CA ILE A 23 0.96 30.71 26.57
C ILE A 23 1.34 29.21 26.65
N ASP A 24 2.47 28.88 27.28
CA ASP A 24 2.84 27.49 27.54
C ASP A 24 1.78 26.76 28.35
N LYS A 25 1.55 25.51 28.02
CA LYS A 25 0.52 24.62 28.59
C LYS A 25 -0.94 25.11 28.43
N LYS A 26 -1.19 26.22 27.75
CA LYS A 26 -2.53 26.69 27.47
C LYS A 26 -3.19 25.88 26.33
N THR A 27 -4.50 25.75 26.43
CA THR A 27 -5.39 25.28 25.37
C THR A 27 -5.96 26.49 24.63
N PHE A 28 -6.60 26.28 23.47
CA PHE A 28 -7.25 27.36 22.72
C PHE A 28 -8.22 28.17 23.62
N GLY A 29 -9.08 27.48 24.35
CA GLY A 29 -10.06 28.14 25.25
C GLY A 29 -9.44 29.02 26.34
N SER A 30 -8.20 28.78 26.73
CA SER A 30 -7.49 29.53 27.75
C SER A 30 -6.55 30.63 27.21
N LEU A 31 -6.53 30.84 25.88
CA LEU A 31 -5.81 31.95 25.27
C LEU A 31 -6.52 33.30 25.54
N PRO A 32 -5.78 34.43 25.53
CA PRO A 32 -6.36 35.77 25.45
C PRO A 32 -7.26 35.91 24.23
N GLU A 33 -8.37 36.67 24.35
CA GLU A 33 -9.40 36.78 23.29
C GLU A 33 -8.79 37.27 21.97
N GLN A 34 -7.89 38.23 22.04
CA GLN A 34 -7.18 38.74 20.86
C GLN A 34 -6.48 37.62 20.11
N LEU A 35 -5.73 36.75 20.79
CA LEU A 35 -5.00 35.64 20.16
C LEU A 35 -5.95 34.55 19.61
N LYS A 36 -7.13 34.37 20.20
CA LYS A 36 -8.15 33.49 19.64
C LYS A 36 -8.67 34.01 18.30
N ASN A 37 -8.99 35.30 18.25
CA ASN A 37 -9.49 35.95 17.04
C ASN A 37 -8.40 35.93 15.94
N ASP A 38 -7.18 36.31 16.26
CA ASP A 38 -6.05 36.27 15.33
C ASP A 38 -5.82 34.86 14.76
N PHE A 39 -5.98 33.84 15.60
CA PHE A 39 -5.87 32.44 15.17
C PHE A 39 -6.99 32.03 14.23
N LEU A 40 -8.26 32.36 14.56
CA LEU A 40 -9.42 32.02 13.74
C LEU A 40 -9.44 32.75 12.39
N ASP A 41 -8.97 34.00 12.37
CA ASP A 41 -8.91 34.84 11.17
C ASP A 41 -7.70 34.51 10.27
N THR A 42 -6.78 33.66 10.77
CA THR A 42 -5.61 33.27 9.98
C THR A 42 -6.02 32.57 8.69
N LYS A 43 -5.52 33.09 7.56
CA LYS A 43 -5.83 32.57 6.22
C LYS A 43 -4.88 31.44 5.83
N LEU A 44 -5.44 30.29 5.55
CA LEU A 44 -4.76 29.13 5.00
C LEU A 44 -4.91 29.11 3.49
N ARG A 45 -3.83 28.84 2.78
CA ARG A 45 -3.85 28.66 1.32
C ARG A 45 -4.33 27.25 1.03
N VAL A 46 -5.28 27.13 0.11
CA VAL A 46 -5.89 25.87 -0.29
C VAL A 46 -5.78 25.77 -1.81
N ILE A 47 -5.39 24.59 -2.30
CA ILE A 47 -5.40 24.25 -3.72
C ILE A 47 -6.52 23.25 -3.90
N GLU A 48 -7.57 23.67 -4.60
CA GLU A 48 -8.77 22.86 -4.82
C GLU A 48 -8.69 22.14 -6.17
N PHE A 49 -8.93 20.83 -6.15
CA PHE A 49 -9.10 20.00 -7.31
C PHE A 49 -10.57 19.59 -7.46
N SER A 50 -11.06 19.55 -8.67
CA SER A 50 -12.39 19.05 -9.02
C SER A 50 -12.36 18.51 -10.44
N PHE A 51 -13.31 17.66 -10.81
CA PHE A 51 -13.50 17.32 -12.22
C PHE A 51 -14.04 18.49 -13.02
N ALA A 52 -13.70 18.52 -14.31
CA ALA A 52 -14.26 19.49 -15.23
C ALA A 52 -15.75 19.23 -15.52
N SER A 53 -16.17 17.96 -15.50
CA SER A 53 -17.55 17.49 -15.47
C SER A 53 -17.64 16.25 -14.60
N TYR A 54 -18.77 16.05 -13.94
CA TYR A 54 -19.08 14.85 -13.16
C TYR A 54 -20.02 13.89 -13.90
N ASP A 55 -20.37 14.20 -15.15
CA ASP A 55 -21.28 13.37 -15.94
C ASP A 55 -20.60 12.06 -16.33
N GLY A 56 -21.28 10.95 -16.08
CA GLY A 56 -20.75 9.61 -16.38
C GLY A 56 -19.68 9.07 -15.44
N LEU A 57 -19.19 9.87 -14.45
CA LEU A 57 -18.20 9.44 -13.49
C LEU A 57 -18.81 8.66 -12.33
N THR A 58 -18.13 7.59 -11.93
CA THR A 58 -18.46 6.79 -10.77
C THR A 58 -17.64 7.22 -9.54
N GLN A 59 -18.05 6.79 -8.36
CA GLN A 59 -17.25 6.99 -7.13
C GLN A 59 -15.84 6.39 -7.26
N LEU A 60 -15.71 5.25 -7.95
CA LEU A 60 -14.40 4.62 -8.18
C LEU A 60 -13.47 5.47 -9.03
N ASP A 61 -14.01 6.20 -10.02
CA ASP A 61 -13.23 7.13 -10.83
C ASP A 61 -12.73 8.30 -9.97
N GLU A 62 -13.59 8.84 -9.11
CA GLU A 62 -13.24 9.91 -8.18
C GLU A 62 -12.13 9.47 -7.23
N ASP A 63 -12.25 8.30 -6.61
CA ASP A 63 -11.27 7.78 -5.66
C ASP A 63 -9.93 7.45 -6.35
N SER A 64 -9.97 6.94 -7.57
CA SER A 64 -8.77 6.70 -8.39
C SER A 64 -8.00 7.99 -8.68
N VAL A 65 -8.70 9.07 -9.02
CA VAL A 65 -8.10 10.38 -9.27
C VAL A 65 -7.56 11.02 -8.00
N LYS A 66 -8.27 10.94 -6.88
CA LYS A 66 -7.79 11.39 -5.56
C LYS A 66 -6.47 10.70 -5.18
N GLN A 67 -6.40 9.37 -5.35
CA GLN A 67 -5.18 8.59 -5.09
C GLN A 67 -4.02 9.01 -6.01
N GLU A 68 -4.28 9.29 -7.28
CA GLU A 68 -3.25 9.73 -8.21
C GLU A 68 -2.74 11.14 -7.89
N ILE A 69 -3.63 12.07 -7.52
CA ILE A 69 -3.25 13.40 -7.03
C ILE A 69 -2.37 13.27 -5.78
N PHE A 70 -2.82 12.46 -4.80
CA PHE A 70 -2.06 12.18 -3.58
C PHE A 70 -0.64 11.67 -3.88
N LYS A 71 -0.52 10.69 -4.79
CA LYS A 71 0.80 10.16 -5.20
C LYS A 71 1.69 11.23 -5.80
N ARG A 72 1.18 12.04 -6.73
CA ARG A 72 1.98 13.04 -7.46
C ARG A 72 2.46 14.17 -6.58
N TYR A 73 1.59 14.69 -5.72
CA TYR A 73 1.94 15.82 -4.86
C TYR A 73 2.85 15.40 -3.70
N ASN A 74 2.66 14.20 -3.16
CA ASN A 74 3.54 13.67 -2.12
C ASN A 74 4.91 13.19 -2.64
N SER A 75 5.07 12.95 -3.94
CA SER A 75 6.37 12.56 -4.53
C SER A 75 7.34 13.73 -4.70
N GLY A 76 6.88 14.99 -4.58
CA GLY A 76 7.67 16.18 -4.93
C GLY A 76 8.37 16.89 -3.77
N ILE A 77 7.84 16.87 -2.55
CA ILE A 77 8.34 17.71 -1.42
C ILE A 77 8.94 16.84 -0.31
N THR A 78 8.27 15.78 0.08
CA THR A 78 8.80 14.73 0.95
C THR A 78 8.25 13.41 0.42
N PRO A 79 9.02 12.67 -0.39
CA PRO A 79 8.49 11.46 -1.01
C PRO A 79 7.99 10.51 0.07
N LEU A 80 6.70 10.18 0.03
CA LEU A 80 6.17 9.08 0.83
C LEU A 80 6.95 7.83 0.47
N LYS A 81 7.34 7.06 1.46
CA LYS A 81 7.89 5.74 1.22
C LYS A 81 6.82 4.88 0.54
N ASN A 82 7.22 4.02 -0.38
CA ASN A 82 6.28 3.13 -1.09
C ASN A 82 5.29 2.43 -0.15
N LEU A 83 5.72 2.05 1.05
CA LEU A 83 4.88 1.43 2.08
C LEU A 83 3.77 2.35 2.62
N GLU A 84 4.00 3.64 2.69
CA GLU A 84 2.99 4.62 3.15
C GLU A 84 1.93 4.82 2.06
N ILE A 85 2.36 4.80 0.80
CA ILE A 85 1.47 4.83 -0.37
C ILE A 85 0.63 3.55 -0.41
N ASP A 86 1.24 2.39 -0.24
CA ASP A 86 0.54 1.10 -0.17
C ASP A 86 -0.51 1.07 0.95
N LYS A 87 -0.14 1.55 2.14
CA LYS A 87 -1.07 1.64 3.28
C LYS A 87 -2.30 2.51 2.95
N ALA A 88 -2.09 3.62 2.23
CA ALA A 88 -3.18 4.51 1.85
C ALA A 88 -4.09 3.90 0.76
N ILE A 89 -3.50 3.15 -0.20
CA ILE A 89 -4.25 2.51 -1.29
C ILE A 89 -5.11 1.36 -0.79
N TYR A 90 -4.60 0.54 0.13
CA TYR A 90 -5.25 -0.69 0.62
C TYR A 90 -5.86 -0.53 2.01
N PHE A 91 -6.19 0.71 2.40
CA PHE A 91 -6.72 1.01 3.73
C PHE A 91 -8.09 0.36 3.99
N ASP A 92 -8.96 0.37 3.01
CA ASP A 92 -10.34 -0.14 3.01
C ASP A 92 -10.52 -1.40 2.16
N ASP A 93 -9.43 -2.00 1.69
CA ASP A 93 -9.47 -3.27 0.98
C ASP A 93 -9.76 -4.43 1.94
N ASP A 94 -10.94 -5.04 1.81
CA ASP A 94 -11.43 -6.09 2.73
C ASP A 94 -10.50 -7.30 2.80
N LEU A 95 -9.93 -7.73 1.68
CA LEU A 95 -8.98 -8.83 1.64
C LEU A 95 -7.68 -8.48 2.34
N ASN A 96 -7.17 -7.26 2.15
CA ASN A 96 -5.98 -6.77 2.83
C ASN A 96 -6.21 -6.64 4.34
N LEU A 97 -7.39 -6.14 4.76
CA LEU A 97 -7.79 -6.07 6.16
C LEU A 97 -7.91 -7.45 6.80
N PHE A 98 -8.47 -8.42 6.09
CA PHE A 98 -8.55 -9.81 6.53
C PHE A 98 -7.15 -10.40 6.78
N PHE A 99 -6.21 -10.26 5.85
CA PHE A 99 -4.84 -10.75 6.07
C PHE A 99 -4.11 -9.97 7.18
N LYS A 100 -4.39 -8.68 7.34
CA LYS A 100 -3.86 -7.88 8.44
C LYS A 100 -4.32 -8.42 9.80
N GLU A 101 -5.58 -8.83 9.91
CA GLU A 101 -6.11 -9.45 11.12
C GLU A 101 -5.45 -10.81 11.40
N LYS A 102 -5.29 -11.66 10.36
CA LYS A 102 -4.60 -12.95 10.49
C LYS A 102 -3.14 -12.80 10.94
N LEU A 103 -2.45 -11.73 10.54
CA LEU A 103 -1.07 -11.45 10.96
C LEU A 103 -0.92 -11.04 12.43
N LYS A 104 -2.02 -10.83 13.16
CA LYS A 104 -1.97 -10.67 14.63
C LYS A 104 -1.65 -11.98 15.35
N ASP A 105 -1.85 -13.13 14.71
CA ASP A 105 -1.38 -14.41 15.23
C ASP A 105 0.15 -14.46 15.19
N LEU A 106 0.76 -14.46 16.39
CA LEU A 106 2.21 -14.47 16.55
C LEU A 106 2.88 -15.67 15.87
N LYS A 107 2.24 -16.84 15.88
CA LYS A 107 2.79 -18.06 15.23
C LYS A 107 2.87 -17.90 13.73
N LEU A 108 1.83 -17.35 13.12
CA LEU A 108 1.82 -17.05 11.70
C LEU A 108 2.86 -16.00 11.35
N HIS A 109 2.95 -14.94 12.13
CA HIS A 109 3.93 -13.87 11.94
C HIS A 109 5.36 -14.41 12.00
N GLU A 110 5.68 -15.18 13.04
CA GLU A 110 7.00 -15.82 13.17
C GLU A 110 7.31 -16.79 12.04
N GLN A 111 6.34 -17.57 11.59
CA GLN A 111 6.51 -18.48 10.44
C GLN A 111 6.83 -17.69 9.18
N PHE A 112 6.10 -16.61 8.93
CA PHE A 112 6.31 -15.74 7.78
C PHE A 112 7.70 -15.08 7.83
N ASP A 113 8.12 -14.59 8.99
CA ASP A 113 9.46 -14.01 9.20
C ASP A 113 10.58 -15.04 8.95
N ARG A 114 10.44 -16.28 9.46
CA ARG A 114 11.40 -17.35 9.21
C ARG A 114 11.58 -17.69 7.72
N LEU A 115 10.47 -17.72 6.97
CA LEU A 115 10.47 -18.09 5.56
C LEU A 115 10.99 -17.00 4.64
N PHE A 116 10.67 -15.72 4.95
CA PHE A 116 10.97 -14.61 4.06
C PHE A 116 12.07 -13.68 4.57
N LYS A 117 12.47 -13.79 5.84
CA LYS A 117 13.62 -13.09 6.46
C LYS A 117 13.64 -11.59 6.13
N TYR A 118 12.60 -10.87 6.50
CA TYR A 118 12.56 -9.42 6.36
C TYR A 118 13.29 -8.73 7.50
N GLU A 119 14.11 -7.73 7.17
CA GLU A 119 14.77 -6.86 8.15
C GLU A 119 13.75 -5.92 8.82
N ASP A 120 12.78 -5.44 8.04
CA ASP A 120 11.70 -4.57 8.52
C ASP A 120 10.43 -5.39 8.81
N LYS A 121 10.16 -5.59 10.10
CA LYS A 121 9.02 -6.39 10.59
C LYS A 121 7.68 -5.64 10.58
N LYS A 122 7.56 -4.54 9.85
CA LYS A 122 6.31 -3.82 9.75
C LYS A 122 5.25 -4.64 9.04
N VAL A 123 4.04 -4.61 9.57
CA VAL A 123 2.89 -5.36 9.03
C VAL A 123 2.65 -5.00 7.56
N GLU A 124 2.86 -3.77 7.17
CA GLU A 124 2.70 -3.29 5.80
C GLU A 124 3.67 -3.98 4.81
N VAL A 125 4.92 -4.27 5.24
CA VAL A 125 5.89 -5.03 4.42
C VAL A 125 5.41 -6.46 4.21
N LEU A 126 4.89 -7.08 5.26
CA LEU A 126 4.34 -8.44 5.19
C LEU A 126 3.10 -8.49 4.30
N LEU A 127 2.19 -7.52 4.42
CA LEU A 127 1.00 -7.42 3.56
C LEU A 127 1.37 -7.23 2.09
N GLN A 128 2.36 -6.38 1.77
CA GLN A 128 2.86 -6.21 0.41
C GLN A 128 3.37 -7.54 -0.17
N LYS A 129 4.09 -8.34 0.65
CA LYS A 129 4.55 -9.66 0.22
C LYS A 129 3.40 -10.65 0.06
N ILE A 130 2.41 -10.64 0.94
CA ILE A 130 1.22 -11.49 0.82
C ILE A 130 0.50 -11.18 -0.49
N ARG A 131 0.25 -9.90 -0.80
CA ARG A 131 -0.35 -9.48 -2.07
C ARG A 131 0.42 -10.02 -3.28
N GLN A 132 1.75 -9.92 -3.25
CA GLN A 132 2.60 -10.49 -4.30
C GLN A 132 2.42 -12.01 -4.42
N LEU A 133 2.49 -12.74 -3.30
CA LEU A 133 2.41 -14.21 -3.29
C LEU A 133 1.06 -14.71 -3.80
N LEU A 134 -0.02 -14.02 -3.49
CA LEU A 134 -1.37 -14.38 -3.92
C LEU A 134 -1.56 -14.33 -5.44
N VAL A 135 -0.78 -13.52 -6.17
CA VAL A 135 -1.04 -13.26 -7.58
C VAL A 135 0.11 -13.56 -8.54
N ILE A 136 1.32 -13.74 -8.04
CA ILE A 136 2.52 -13.87 -8.90
C ILE A 136 2.45 -15.04 -9.89
N HIS A 137 1.76 -16.12 -9.54
CA HIS A 137 1.56 -17.28 -10.43
C HIS A 137 0.64 -17.00 -11.62
N LYS A 138 -0.14 -15.93 -11.58
CA LYS A 138 -0.99 -15.45 -12.69
C LYS A 138 -0.24 -14.52 -13.66
N ILE A 139 1.02 -14.18 -13.36
CA ILE A 139 1.81 -13.19 -14.10
C ILE A 139 3.03 -13.90 -14.71
N PRO A 140 3.22 -13.85 -16.05
CA PRO A 140 4.42 -14.40 -16.67
C PRO A 140 5.70 -13.77 -16.10
N ILE A 141 6.66 -14.60 -15.71
CA ILE A 141 7.85 -14.14 -14.97
C ILE A 141 8.70 -13.17 -15.78
N LYS A 142 8.79 -13.33 -17.09
CA LYS A 142 9.47 -12.34 -17.97
C LYS A 142 8.84 -10.95 -17.91
N TYR A 143 7.53 -10.87 -17.75
CA TYR A 143 6.86 -9.58 -17.55
C TYR A 143 7.03 -9.06 -16.13
N TYR A 144 6.80 -9.93 -15.13
CA TYR A 144 7.00 -9.61 -13.72
C TYR A 144 8.41 -9.08 -13.44
N SER A 145 9.45 -9.69 -14.00
CA SER A 145 10.84 -9.30 -13.78
C SER A 145 11.15 -7.84 -14.13
N LYS A 146 10.37 -7.23 -15.05
CA LYS A 146 10.49 -5.84 -15.48
C LYS A 146 9.55 -4.91 -14.72
N ALA A 147 8.29 -5.31 -14.57
CA ALA A 147 7.22 -4.47 -14.01
C ALA A 147 7.07 -4.57 -12.48
N LYS A 148 7.52 -5.71 -11.89
CA LYS A 148 7.54 -5.98 -10.43
C LYS A 148 6.26 -5.54 -9.71
N GLN A 149 6.40 -4.61 -8.75
CA GLN A 149 5.30 -4.14 -7.91
C GLN A 149 4.09 -3.65 -8.71
N LYS A 150 4.32 -2.86 -9.76
CA LYS A 150 3.23 -2.28 -10.57
C LYS A 150 2.27 -3.34 -11.15
N ILE A 151 2.80 -4.48 -11.59
CA ILE A 151 1.95 -5.54 -12.15
C ILE A 151 1.32 -6.39 -11.05
N THR A 152 2.01 -6.60 -9.93
CA THR A 152 1.46 -7.29 -8.76
C THR A 152 0.26 -6.56 -8.19
N ASP A 153 0.37 -5.25 -7.98
CA ASP A 153 -0.73 -4.43 -7.46
C ASP A 153 -1.96 -4.55 -8.35
N LYS A 154 -1.76 -4.45 -9.66
CA LYS A 154 -2.83 -4.56 -10.65
C LYS A 154 -3.58 -5.91 -10.60
N TYR A 155 -2.83 -7.01 -10.46
CA TYR A 155 -3.42 -8.34 -10.37
C TYR A 155 -4.03 -8.61 -8.99
N TYR A 156 -3.50 -7.98 -7.96
CA TYR A 156 -4.11 -8.02 -6.64
C TYR A 156 -5.42 -7.24 -6.58
N ASP A 157 -5.48 -6.04 -7.16
CA ASP A 157 -6.71 -5.26 -7.29
C ASP A 157 -7.81 -6.07 -8.01
N LEU A 158 -7.43 -6.82 -9.07
CA LEU A 158 -8.34 -7.73 -9.74
C LEU A 158 -8.81 -8.86 -8.83
N LEU A 159 -7.90 -9.52 -8.12
CA LEU A 159 -8.24 -10.59 -7.18
C LEU A 159 -9.19 -10.06 -6.10
N SER A 160 -8.84 -8.95 -5.46
CA SER A 160 -9.64 -8.37 -4.37
C SER A 160 -11.04 -7.97 -4.84
N SER A 161 -11.17 -7.42 -6.07
CA SER A 161 -12.47 -7.06 -6.64
C SER A 161 -13.37 -8.24 -7.03
N GLN A 162 -12.81 -9.42 -7.24
CA GLN A 162 -13.53 -10.61 -7.70
C GLN A 162 -13.84 -11.62 -6.60
N ILE A 163 -13.00 -11.66 -5.55
CA ILE A 163 -13.16 -12.59 -4.46
C ILE A 163 -14.22 -12.10 -3.48
N ARG A 164 -15.14 -12.97 -3.07
CA ARG A 164 -16.16 -12.66 -2.07
C ARG A 164 -15.62 -12.91 -0.66
N SER A 165 -16.14 -12.18 0.32
CA SER A 165 -15.71 -12.29 1.72
C SER A 165 -15.88 -13.70 2.31
N ASP A 166 -16.87 -14.46 1.85
CA ASP A 166 -17.10 -15.87 2.26
C ASP A 166 -15.99 -16.83 1.77
N GLN A 167 -15.17 -16.41 0.80
CA GLN A 167 -14.07 -17.20 0.23
C GLN A 167 -12.69 -16.83 0.86
N PHE A 168 -12.63 -15.82 1.70
CA PHE A 168 -11.35 -15.37 2.29
C PHE A 168 -10.70 -16.43 3.17
N GLU A 169 -11.51 -17.17 3.94
CA GLU A 169 -10.99 -18.23 4.81
C GLU A 169 -10.42 -19.39 4.01
N ASP A 170 -11.06 -19.80 2.93
CA ASP A 170 -10.54 -20.86 2.03
C ASP A 170 -9.23 -20.44 1.38
N LEU A 171 -9.14 -19.19 0.92
CA LEU A 171 -7.90 -18.62 0.38
C LEU A 171 -6.79 -18.64 1.45
N PHE A 172 -7.12 -18.29 2.69
CA PHE A 172 -6.16 -18.28 3.78
C PHE A 172 -5.70 -19.70 4.17
N VAL A 173 -6.60 -20.66 4.20
CA VAL A 173 -6.27 -22.09 4.47
C VAL A 173 -5.30 -22.61 3.41
N SER A 174 -5.57 -22.34 2.12
CA SER A 174 -4.65 -22.66 1.03
C SER A 174 -3.31 -21.96 1.17
N PHE A 175 -3.30 -20.66 1.46
CA PHE A 175 -2.10 -19.87 1.71
C PHE A 175 -1.27 -20.46 2.86
N LYS A 176 -1.90 -20.76 4.00
CA LYS A 176 -1.24 -21.30 5.19
C LYS A 176 -0.65 -22.69 4.93
N LYS A 177 -1.38 -23.55 4.20
CA LYS A 177 -0.89 -24.87 3.80
C LYS A 177 0.42 -24.80 3.01
N LYS A 178 0.53 -23.83 2.09
CA LYS A 178 1.78 -23.61 1.34
C LYS A 178 2.90 -23.17 2.26
N LEU A 179 2.64 -22.26 3.23
CA LEU A 179 3.64 -21.86 4.22
C LEU A 179 4.14 -23.04 5.06
N ASP A 180 3.25 -23.96 5.45
CA ASP A 180 3.60 -25.13 6.24
C ASP A 180 4.53 -26.07 5.46
N ILE A 181 4.24 -26.29 4.17
CA ILE A 181 5.12 -27.06 3.27
C ILE A 181 6.48 -26.38 3.10
N LEU A 182 6.51 -25.05 2.96
CA LEU A 182 7.76 -24.29 2.87
C LEU A 182 8.64 -24.43 4.11
N ASP A 183 8.06 -24.42 5.31
CA ASP A 183 8.80 -24.61 6.56
C ASP A 183 9.48 -26.00 6.60
N GLU A 184 8.85 -27.03 6.07
CA GLU A 184 9.45 -28.37 5.99
C GLU A 184 10.60 -28.43 4.98
N ILE A 185 10.42 -27.85 3.80
CA ILE A 185 11.50 -27.75 2.81
C ILE A 185 12.66 -26.94 3.37
N ARG A 186 12.38 -25.84 4.09
CA ARG A 186 13.39 -25.04 4.75
C ARG A 186 14.25 -25.89 5.70
N MET A 187 13.63 -26.70 6.55
CA MET A 187 14.36 -27.59 7.46
C MET A 187 15.24 -28.61 6.73
N ALA A 188 14.80 -29.08 5.56
CA ALA A 188 15.54 -30.05 4.76
C ALA A 188 16.67 -29.42 3.93
N VAL A 189 16.54 -28.14 3.55
CA VAL A 189 17.48 -27.43 2.66
C VAL A 189 18.49 -26.59 3.43
N ASP A 190 18.15 -26.09 4.63
CA ASP A 190 18.99 -25.16 5.38
C ASP A 190 20.32 -25.81 5.79
N ASN A 191 21.40 -25.36 5.21
CA ASN A 191 22.74 -25.87 5.47
C ASN A 191 23.74 -24.72 5.67
N LYS A 192 24.98 -25.04 6.10
CA LYS A 192 26.00 -24.04 6.42
C LYS A 192 26.59 -23.35 5.18
N GLU A 193 26.60 -24.00 4.02
CA GLU A 193 27.20 -23.45 2.80
C GLU A 193 26.29 -22.39 2.17
N MET A 194 25.00 -22.67 2.14
CA MET A 194 24.01 -21.71 1.66
C MET A 194 22.72 -21.81 2.49
N PRO A 195 22.54 -20.94 3.47
CA PRO A 195 21.34 -20.97 4.30
C PRO A 195 20.08 -20.68 3.46
N TYR A 196 18.99 -21.33 3.84
CA TYR A 196 17.69 -21.08 3.24
C TYR A 196 17.34 -19.58 3.26
N ASN A 197 16.82 -19.07 2.18
CA ASN A 197 16.52 -17.64 2.04
C ASN A 197 15.16 -17.38 1.38
N ARG A 198 14.74 -16.13 1.43
CA ARG A 198 13.43 -15.70 0.93
C ARG A 198 13.18 -16.00 -0.55
N LEU A 199 14.23 -16.05 -1.38
CA LEU A 199 14.08 -16.30 -2.82
C LEU A 199 13.63 -17.74 -3.08
N MET A 200 14.09 -18.69 -2.25
CA MET A 200 13.62 -20.08 -2.28
C MET A 200 12.13 -20.15 -1.90
N SER A 201 11.73 -19.47 -0.83
CA SER A 201 10.32 -19.40 -0.40
C SER A 201 9.43 -18.81 -1.49
N GLU A 202 9.84 -17.71 -2.12
CA GLU A 202 9.06 -17.03 -3.18
C GLU A 202 8.82 -17.96 -4.37
N VAL A 203 9.86 -18.64 -4.84
CA VAL A 203 9.77 -19.52 -6.01
C VAL A 203 8.99 -20.80 -5.70
N LEU A 204 9.18 -21.38 -4.52
CA LEU A 204 8.43 -22.57 -4.09
C LEU A 204 6.94 -22.23 -3.89
N PHE A 205 6.63 -21.10 -3.25
CA PHE A 205 5.24 -20.66 -3.11
C PHE A 205 4.55 -20.48 -4.46
N TRP A 206 5.25 -19.85 -5.41
CA TRP A 206 4.81 -19.71 -6.78
C TRP A 206 4.56 -21.07 -7.45
N ALA A 207 5.49 -22.02 -7.28
CA ALA A 207 5.36 -23.37 -7.81
C ALA A 207 4.12 -24.10 -7.27
N PHE A 208 3.92 -24.06 -5.96
CA PHE A 208 2.76 -24.66 -5.31
C PHE A 208 1.43 -24.01 -5.72
N SER A 209 1.45 -22.70 -5.96
CA SER A 209 0.26 -22.02 -6.48
C SER A 209 -0.08 -22.46 -7.92
N ILE A 210 0.93 -22.75 -8.75
CA ILE A 210 0.71 -23.34 -10.08
C ILE A 210 0.16 -24.77 -9.99
N LEU A 211 0.68 -25.60 -9.08
CA LEU A 211 0.14 -26.97 -8.90
C LEU A 211 -1.34 -26.91 -8.49
N GLU A 212 -1.69 -26.06 -7.56
CA GLU A 212 -3.07 -25.90 -7.10
C GLU A 212 -3.99 -25.39 -8.21
N ASP A 213 -3.56 -24.41 -9.03
CA ASP A 213 -4.29 -23.92 -10.20
C ASP A 213 -4.56 -25.02 -11.25
N ASN A 214 -3.67 -26.01 -11.33
CA ASN A 214 -3.84 -27.17 -12.23
C ASN A 214 -4.49 -28.37 -11.53
N ALA A 215 -5.15 -28.14 -10.39
CA ALA A 215 -5.82 -29.18 -9.59
C ALA A 215 -4.91 -30.34 -9.16
N ILE A 216 -3.61 -30.08 -9.04
CA ILE A 216 -2.62 -31.07 -8.55
C ILE A 216 -2.50 -30.92 -7.03
N GLN A 217 -2.56 -32.04 -6.31
CA GLN A 217 -2.40 -32.04 -4.87
C GLN A 217 -0.99 -31.57 -4.47
N LEU A 218 -0.95 -30.69 -3.48
CA LEU A 218 0.33 -30.24 -2.93
C LEU A 218 1.03 -31.40 -2.18
N PRO A 219 2.38 -31.43 -2.18
CA PRO A 219 3.14 -32.44 -1.48
C PRO A 219 2.71 -32.60 -0.02
N LYS A 220 2.59 -33.82 0.44
CA LYS A 220 2.27 -34.10 1.85
C LYS A 220 3.55 -34.05 2.69
N LYS A 221 3.38 -33.74 3.96
CA LYS A 221 4.45 -33.80 4.96
C LYS A 221 5.17 -35.16 4.92
N ASN A 222 6.50 -35.13 5.01
CA ASN A 222 7.38 -36.30 4.97
C ASN A 222 7.20 -37.19 3.72
N SER A 223 6.67 -36.65 2.63
CA SER A 223 6.53 -37.39 1.38
C SER A 223 7.84 -37.44 0.59
N THR A 224 7.97 -38.47 -0.26
CA THR A 224 9.07 -38.58 -1.23
C THR A 224 9.08 -37.36 -2.16
N GLU A 225 7.91 -36.90 -2.54
CA GLU A 225 7.72 -35.72 -3.38
C GLU A 225 8.34 -34.47 -2.75
N LEU A 226 8.12 -34.23 -1.46
CA LEU A 226 8.73 -33.12 -0.72
C LEU A 226 10.25 -33.21 -0.71
N THR A 227 10.77 -34.44 -0.55
CA THR A 227 12.22 -34.72 -0.61
C THR A 227 12.78 -34.37 -1.98
N GLU A 228 12.09 -34.69 -3.06
CA GLU A 228 12.52 -34.35 -4.42
C GLU A 228 12.50 -32.83 -4.69
N PHE A 229 11.51 -32.08 -4.19
CA PHE A 229 11.56 -30.61 -4.23
C PHE A 229 12.80 -30.07 -3.52
N SER A 230 13.10 -30.58 -2.32
CA SER A 230 14.27 -30.19 -1.53
C SER A 230 15.58 -30.48 -2.27
N LYS A 231 15.72 -31.67 -2.84
CA LYS A 231 16.89 -32.04 -3.65
C LYS A 231 17.03 -31.14 -4.87
N HIS A 232 15.93 -30.82 -5.53
CA HIS A 232 15.98 -29.95 -6.70
C HIS A 232 16.48 -28.54 -6.36
N ILE A 233 16.05 -27.97 -5.24
CA ILE A 233 16.60 -26.70 -4.73
C ILE A 233 18.10 -26.82 -4.43
N LEU A 234 18.50 -27.87 -3.71
CA LEU A 234 19.91 -28.12 -3.35
C LEU A 234 20.84 -28.24 -4.58
N ASN A 235 20.36 -28.89 -5.63
CA ASN A 235 21.10 -29.03 -6.88
C ASN A 235 21.21 -27.73 -7.70
N ASN A 236 20.43 -26.69 -7.35
CA ASN A 236 20.35 -25.43 -8.08
C ASN A 236 20.60 -24.20 -7.20
N LEU A 237 21.32 -24.33 -6.09
CA LEU A 237 21.52 -23.26 -5.11
C LEU A 237 22.00 -21.93 -5.70
N ARG A 238 22.83 -21.96 -6.73
CA ARG A 238 23.38 -20.77 -7.39
C ARG A 238 22.30 -19.84 -7.93
N ALA A 239 21.17 -20.38 -8.38
CA ALA A 239 20.03 -19.58 -8.88
C ALA A 239 19.36 -18.75 -7.77
N PHE A 240 19.55 -19.12 -6.51
CA PHE A 240 18.97 -18.48 -5.33
C PHE A 240 19.94 -17.55 -4.59
N ALA A 241 21.07 -17.19 -5.21
CA ALA A 241 22.03 -16.26 -4.62
C ALA A 241 21.41 -14.89 -4.43
N MET A 242 21.65 -14.28 -3.25
CA MET A 242 21.09 -12.96 -2.88
C MET A 242 21.75 -11.80 -3.64
N VAL A 243 23.00 -11.99 -4.10
CA VAL A 243 23.74 -10.95 -4.83
C VAL A 243 23.06 -10.68 -6.17
N ARG A 244 22.75 -9.40 -6.44
CA ARG A 244 22.04 -8.93 -7.64
C ARG A 244 20.69 -9.61 -7.89
N SER A 245 20.07 -10.17 -6.85
CA SER A 245 18.86 -10.99 -6.92
C SER A 245 17.65 -10.25 -7.53
N SER A 246 17.69 -8.92 -7.59
CA SER A 246 16.65 -8.05 -8.17
C SER A 246 16.79 -7.81 -9.67
N PHE A 247 17.87 -8.29 -10.31
CA PHE A 247 18.07 -8.12 -11.75
C PHE A 247 17.10 -9.02 -12.54
N SER A 248 16.57 -8.49 -13.63
CA SER A 248 15.53 -9.17 -14.41
C SER A 248 15.94 -10.59 -14.83
N GLN A 249 17.17 -10.76 -15.35
CA GLN A 249 17.64 -12.07 -15.79
C GLN A 249 17.72 -13.07 -14.61
N GLN A 250 18.24 -12.64 -13.47
CA GLN A 250 18.34 -13.54 -12.29
C GLN A 250 16.97 -13.90 -11.71
N ILE A 251 15.99 -13.00 -11.81
CA ILE A 251 14.59 -13.34 -11.48
C ILE A 251 14.11 -14.45 -12.42
N ILE A 252 14.28 -14.27 -13.72
CA ILE A 252 13.85 -15.26 -14.74
C ILE A 252 14.54 -16.61 -14.49
N ASP A 253 15.85 -16.62 -14.29
CA ASP A 253 16.65 -17.85 -14.14
C ASP A 253 16.18 -18.68 -12.94
N ARG A 254 15.97 -18.07 -11.76
CA ARG A 254 15.55 -18.84 -10.59
C ARG A 254 14.12 -19.36 -10.68
N TYR A 255 13.19 -18.62 -11.29
CA TYR A 255 11.85 -19.13 -11.53
C TYR A 255 11.85 -20.22 -12.60
N ASN A 256 12.70 -20.09 -13.62
CA ASN A 256 12.83 -21.10 -14.67
C ASN A 256 13.39 -22.44 -14.14
N VAL A 257 14.28 -22.44 -13.13
CA VAL A 257 14.72 -23.65 -12.44
C VAL A 257 13.53 -24.46 -11.96
N MET A 258 12.59 -23.82 -11.26
CA MET A 258 11.43 -24.51 -10.73
C MET A 258 10.38 -24.80 -11.82
N ALA A 259 10.23 -23.93 -12.81
CA ALA A 259 9.35 -24.16 -13.96
C ALA A 259 9.75 -25.41 -14.74
N CYS A 260 11.07 -25.63 -14.98
CA CYS A 260 11.57 -26.85 -15.61
C CYS A 260 11.29 -28.10 -14.78
N TYR A 261 11.36 -28.00 -13.45
CA TYR A 261 11.00 -29.11 -12.57
C TYR A 261 9.53 -29.47 -12.67
N ILE A 262 8.64 -28.47 -12.60
CA ILE A 262 7.18 -28.65 -12.72
C ILE A 262 6.83 -29.27 -14.08
N GLU A 263 7.43 -28.78 -15.16
CA GLU A 263 7.21 -29.30 -16.50
C GLU A 263 7.62 -30.78 -16.59
N LYS A 264 8.80 -31.13 -16.05
CA LYS A 264 9.34 -32.49 -16.07
C LYS A 264 8.51 -33.46 -15.24
N VAL A 265 8.06 -33.05 -14.05
CA VAL A 265 7.42 -33.98 -13.08
C VAL A 265 5.91 -34.03 -13.30
N TYR A 266 5.28 -32.91 -13.61
CA TYR A 266 3.82 -32.80 -13.66
C TYR A 266 3.27 -32.57 -15.08
N GLY A 267 4.14 -32.41 -16.09
CA GLY A 267 3.71 -32.16 -17.47
C GLY A 267 3.14 -30.78 -17.73
N ILE A 268 3.29 -29.82 -16.80
CA ILE A 268 2.76 -28.46 -16.94
C ILE A 268 3.69 -27.64 -17.82
N ASN A 269 3.16 -27.11 -18.93
CA ASN A 269 3.96 -26.28 -19.84
C ASN A 269 4.48 -25.01 -19.17
N LYS A 270 5.77 -24.96 -18.91
CA LYS A 270 6.45 -23.84 -18.23
C LYS A 270 6.32 -22.51 -18.99
N ASN A 271 6.17 -22.53 -20.32
CA ASN A 271 6.12 -21.32 -21.11
C ASN A 271 4.85 -20.49 -20.81
N LEU A 272 3.78 -21.12 -20.30
CA LEU A 272 2.58 -20.41 -19.87
C LEU A 272 2.85 -19.47 -18.69
N TYR A 273 3.85 -19.79 -17.87
CA TYR A 273 4.18 -19.06 -16.64
C TYR A 273 5.47 -18.24 -16.74
N ILE A 274 6.36 -18.60 -17.65
CA ILE A 274 7.63 -17.88 -17.86
C ILE A 274 7.51 -16.83 -18.97
N GLU A 275 6.93 -17.22 -20.13
CA GLU A 275 6.87 -16.36 -21.31
C GLU A 275 5.63 -15.46 -21.34
N THR A 276 5.78 -14.29 -21.94
CA THR A 276 4.64 -13.39 -22.18
C THR A 276 3.85 -13.89 -23.38
N ASN A 277 2.68 -14.47 -23.16
CA ASN A 277 1.78 -15.00 -24.19
C ASN A 277 0.67 -13.99 -24.57
N GLU A 278 -0.04 -14.28 -25.66
CA GLU A 278 -1.12 -13.38 -26.16
C GLU A 278 -2.30 -13.29 -25.19
N GLN A 279 -2.66 -14.38 -24.49
CA GLN A 279 -3.73 -14.36 -23.49
C GLN A 279 -3.41 -13.39 -22.35
N PHE A 280 -2.16 -13.41 -21.87
CA PHE A 280 -1.72 -12.46 -20.84
C PHE A 280 -1.73 -11.03 -21.37
N LYS A 281 -1.28 -10.80 -22.61
CA LYS A 281 -1.30 -9.46 -23.22
C LYS A 281 -2.72 -8.92 -23.33
N HIS A 282 -3.66 -9.74 -23.78
CA HIS A 282 -5.07 -9.38 -23.90
C HIS A 282 -5.65 -9.06 -22.53
N LYS A 283 -5.50 -9.95 -21.54
CA LYS A 283 -5.97 -9.72 -20.18
C LYS A 283 -5.34 -8.48 -19.56
N ASN A 284 -4.02 -8.27 -19.76
CA ASN A 284 -3.35 -7.08 -19.23
C ASN A 284 -3.81 -5.79 -19.91
N TYR A 285 -4.19 -5.86 -21.20
CA TYR A 285 -4.83 -4.75 -21.93
C TYR A 285 -6.21 -4.45 -21.34
N GLU A 286 -7.08 -5.45 -21.17
CA GLU A 286 -8.40 -5.31 -20.55
C GLU A 286 -8.31 -4.69 -19.15
N LEU A 287 -7.39 -5.19 -18.30
CA LEU A 287 -7.15 -4.62 -16.97
C LEU A 287 -6.70 -3.16 -17.00
N ASN A 288 -6.03 -2.71 -18.06
CA ASN A 288 -5.72 -1.30 -18.24
C ASN A 288 -6.96 -0.47 -18.58
N GLN A 289 -7.91 -1.06 -19.31
CA GLN A 289 -9.17 -0.38 -19.64
C GLN A 289 -10.11 -0.30 -18.43
N VAL A 290 -10.20 -1.36 -17.64
CA VAL A 290 -11.06 -1.41 -16.43
C VAL A 290 -10.62 -0.41 -15.35
N LYS A 291 -9.32 -0.17 -15.18
CA LYS A 291 -8.83 0.86 -14.24
C LYS A 291 -9.27 2.30 -14.59
N HIS A 292 -9.79 2.51 -15.79
CA HIS A 292 -10.35 3.79 -16.22
C HIS A 292 -11.89 3.76 -16.26
N GLY A 293 -12.53 2.90 -15.44
CA GLY A 293 -13.99 2.92 -15.25
C GLY A 293 -14.83 2.66 -16.51
N GLY A 294 -14.30 1.95 -17.48
CA GLY A 294 -15.01 1.71 -18.76
C GLY A 294 -15.21 2.95 -19.62
N THR A 295 -14.84 4.12 -19.15
CA THR A 295 -14.89 5.38 -19.88
C THR A 295 -13.54 5.60 -20.56
N THR A 296 -13.46 5.29 -21.83
CA THR A 296 -12.28 5.57 -22.69
C THR A 296 -12.10 7.05 -22.98
N ASN A 297 -12.92 7.90 -22.41
CA ASN A 297 -12.90 9.33 -22.67
C ASN A 297 -12.03 10.05 -21.65
N TYR A 298 -10.74 10.21 -21.95
CA TYR A 298 -9.81 11.01 -21.14
C TYR A 298 -10.32 12.43 -20.85
N GLN A 299 -11.27 12.95 -21.63
CA GLN A 299 -11.85 14.26 -21.40
C GLN A 299 -12.76 14.27 -20.17
N GLU A 300 -13.41 13.14 -19.86
CA GLU A 300 -14.28 13.00 -18.68
C GLU A 300 -13.49 12.95 -17.38
N LEU A 301 -12.27 12.34 -17.40
CA LEU A 301 -11.35 12.34 -16.27
C LEU A 301 -10.54 13.65 -16.13
N ARG A 302 -10.85 14.66 -16.94
CA ARG A 302 -10.12 15.91 -16.91
C ARG A 302 -10.42 16.70 -15.64
N ILE A 303 -9.36 16.97 -14.89
CA ILE A 303 -9.41 17.82 -13.71
C ILE A 303 -9.37 19.27 -14.14
N ASN A 304 -10.16 20.12 -13.49
CA ASN A 304 -10.04 21.57 -13.62
C ASN A 304 -8.62 22.00 -13.26
N LYS A 305 -8.12 23.06 -13.89
CA LYS A 305 -6.87 23.66 -13.45
C LYS A 305 -7.01 24.06 -12.00
N PRO A 306 -6.16 23.52 -11.11
CA PRO A 306 -6.31 23.83 -9.70
C PRO A 306 -6.04 25.31 -9.44
N GLU A 307 -6.99 25.98 -8.84
CA GLU A 307 -6.88 27.39 -8.48
C GLU A 307 -6.56 27.54 -6.99
N PRO A 308 -5.57 28.34 -6.62
CA PRO A 308 -5.28 28.63 -5.24
C PRO A 308 -6.41 29.52 -4.67
N THR A 309 -7.01 29.08 -3.60
CA THR A 309 -7.97 29.85 -2.81
C THR A 309 -7.48 30.03 -1.38
N THR A 310 -8.20 30.79 -0.57
CA THR A 310 -7.88 30.97 0.84
C THR A 310 -9.12 30.80 1.69
N TYR A 311 -9.01 30.01 2.76
CA TYR A 311 -10.01 29.88 3.81
C TYR A 311 -9.42 30.36 5.12
N THR A 312 -10.22 31.02 5.94
CA THR A 312 -9.85 31.23 7.34
C THR A 312 -9.95 29.94 8.12
N ILE A 313 -9.29 29.81 9.25
CA ILE A 313 -9.46 28.66 10.15
C ILE A 313 -10.93 28.56 10.58
N ASP A 314 -11.58 29.68 10.84
CA ASP A 314 -13.00 29.73 11.19
C ASP A 314 -13.90 29.18 10.06
N ASP A 315 -13.64 29.56 8.80
CA ASP A 315 -14.36 29.00 7.65
C ASP A 315 -14.25 27.48 7.58
N ILE A 316 -13.02 26.94 7.74
CA ILE A 316 -12.80 25.51 7.76
C ILE A 316 -13.56 24.85 8.91
N CYS A 317 -13.53 25.44 10.11
CA CYS A 317 -14.29 24.94 11.26
C CYS A 317 -15.81 24.90 11.00
N ARG A 318 -16.36 25.95 10.38
CA ARG A 318 -17.78 26.00 9.99
C ARG A 318 -18.14 24.94 8.95
N LEU A 319 -17.28 24.74 7.94
CA LEU A 319 -17.47 23.71 6.92
C LEU A 319 -17.41 22.30 7.53
N MET A 320 -16.50 22.07 8.48
CA MET A 320 -16.41 20.81 9.20
C MET A 320 -17.64 20.53 10.07
N ALA A 321 -18.15 21.55 10.78
CA ALA A 321 -19.36 21.42 11.59
C ALA A 321 -20.59 21.03 10.73
N ARG A 322 -20.56 21.36 9.43
CA ARG A 322 -21.60 21.01 8.44
C ARG A 322 -21.28 19.72 7.66
N SER A 323 -20.23 18.97 8.04
CA SER A 323 -19.74 17.80 7.31
C SER A 323 -19.40 18.07 5.83
N ARG A 324 -19.01 19.32 5.51
CA ARG A 324 -18.61 19.76 4.16
C ARG A 324 -17.11 19.81 3.95
N PHE A 325 -16.31 19.56 4.99
CA PHE A 325 -14.85 19.54 4.94
C PHE A 325 -14.31 18.36 5.75
N LEU A 326 -13.76 17.38 5.06
CA LEU A 326 -13.21 16.15 5.65
C LEU A 326 -11.69 16.28 5.76
N VAL A 327 -11.19 16.41 6.99
CA VAL A 327 -9.74 16.56 7.26
C VAL A 327 -9.03 15.22 7.21
N ARG A 328 -9.73 14.13 7.46
CA ARG A 328 -9.16 12.78 7.52
C ARG A 328 -9.99 11.81 6.69
N PRO A 329 -9.81 11.81 5.37
CA PRO A 329 -10.35 10.71 4.58
C PRO A 329 -9.72 9.38 5.01
N PRO A 330 -10.44 8.26 4.89
CA PRO A 330 -10.02 6.95 5.41
C PRO A 330 -8.65 6.47 4.92
N TYR A 331 -8.25 6.89 3.73
CA TYR A 331 -6.98 6.49 3.08
C TYR A 331 -5.73 7.22 3.61
N GLN A 332 -5.88 8.22 4.49
CA GLN A 332 -4.73 8.95 5.02
C GLN A 332 -4.18 8.31 6.29
N ARG A 333 -2.86 8.44 6.47
CA ARG A 333 -2.15 7.88 7.63
C ARG A 333 -2.58 8.51 8.95
N GLU A 334 -2.38 7.75 10.04
CA GLU A 334 -2.50 8.28 11.39
C GLU A 334 -1.54 9.45 11.64
N GLU A 335 -1.94 10.35 12.51
CA GLU A 335 -1.22 11.57 12.84
C GLU A 335 0.15 11.27 13.46
N VAL A 336 1.21 11.71 12.79
CA VAL A 336 2.61 11.55 13.25
C VAL A 336 3.10 12.79 13.99
N ILE A 337 2.26 13.83 14.09
CA ILE A 337 2.66 15.11 14.67
C ILE A 337 2.66 15.03 16.20
N ASN A 338 3.84 15.20 16.80
CA ASN A 338 3.98 15.28 18.24
C ASN A 338 3.61 16.68 18.77
N ARG A 339 3.40 16.78 20.10
CA ARG A 339 3.00 18.01 20.80
C ARG A 339 3.92 19.21 20.47
N LYS A 340 5.22 18.98 20.33
CA LYS A 340 6.21 20.03 19.99
C LYS A 340 5.95 20.60 18.61
N LYS A 341 5.84 19.75 17.57
CA LYS A 341 5.57 20.17 16.19
C LYS A 341 4.21 20.86 16.06
N SER A 342 3.18 20.34 16.75
CA SER A 342 1.88 21.00 16.78
C SER A 342 1.97 22.42 17.35
N SER A 343 2.75 22.62 18.41
CA SER A 343 2.95 23.94 19.00
C SER A 343 3.74 24.88 18.08
N GLU A 344 4.74 24.37 17.35
CA GLU A 344 5.49 25.13 16.33
C GLU A 344 4.59 25.61 15.18
N ILE A 345 3.64 24.78 14.74
CA ILE A 345 2.66 25.13 13.70
C ILE A 345 1.70 26.21 14.24
N ILE A 346 1.18 26.05 15.45
CA ILE A 346 0.28 27.05 16.07
C ILE A 346 1.02 28.36 16.27
N GLU A 347 2.26 28.35 16.73
CA GLU A 347 3.09 29.54 16.84
C GLU A 347 3.24 30.23 15.49
N SER A 348 3.51 29.45 14.42
CA SER A 348 3.66 29.99 13.06
C SER A 348 2.37 30.70 12.60
N LEU A 349 1.20 30.11 12.88
CA LEU A 349 -0.11 30.69 12.55
C LEU A 349 -0.33 32.01 13.32
N LEU A 350 -0.07 32.04 14.62
CA LEU A 350 -0.21 33.22 15.46
C LEU A 350 0.76 34.36 15.07
N LEU A 351 1.92 34.02 14.51
CA LEU A 351 2.90 34.98 13.99
C LEU A 351 2.62 35.40 12.54
N GLY A 352 1.53 34.93 11.92
CA GLY A 352 1.20 35.23 10.53
C GLY A 352 2.16 34.60 9.51
N ILE A 353 2.95 33.61 9.91
CA ILE A 353 3.85 32.88 9.01
C ILE A 353 3.01 31.98 8.09
N LYS A 354 3.21 32.19 6.78
CA LYS A 354 2.46 31.42 5.77
C LYS A 354 2.89 29.95 5.78
N LEU A 355 1.95 29.05 6.03
CA LEU A 355 2.15 27.62 5.91
C LEU A 355 2.11 27.17 4.44
N PRO A 356 2.65 25.98 4.10
CA PRO A 356 2.42 25.34 2.82
C PRO A 356 0.93 25.21 2.51
N PRO A 357 0.52 25.20 1.23
CA PRO A 357 -0.87 25.06 0.88
C PRO A 357 -1.43 23.67 1.26
N ILE A 358 -2.71 23.66 1.61
CA ILE A 358 -3.48 22.42 1.80
C ILE A 358 -4.08 22.01 0.47
N PHE A 359 -3.93 20.77 0.08
CA PHE A 359 -4.51 20.22 -1.14
C PHE A 359 -5.82 19.52 -0.81
N ILE A 360 -6.91 19.93 -1.45
CA ILE A 360 -8.25 19.36 -1.26
C ILE A 360 -8.83 18.90 -2.59
N PHE A 361 -9.68 17.89 -2.54
CA PHE A 361 -10.51 17.48 -3.66
C PHE A 361 -11.98 17.78 -3.32
N LYS A 362 -12.70 18.42 -4.23
CA LYS A 362 -14.11 18.73 -4.08
C LYS A 362 -14.94 17.76 -4.89
N SER A 363 -15.76 16.98 -4.19
CA SER A 363 -16.66 16.01 -4.80
C SER A 363 -17.85 16.67 -5.51
N LYS A 364 -18.61 15.89 -6.26
CA LYS A 364 -19.86 16.30 -6.92
C LYS A 364 -20.85 16.92 -5.92
N ASP A 365 -20.91 16.38 -4.70
CA ASP A 365 -21.81 16.84 -3.64
C ASP A 365 -21.29 18.08 -2.90
N GLY A 366 -20.19 18.65 -3.35
CA GLY A 366 -19.56 19.83 -2.77
C GLY A 366 -18.89 19.58 -1.43
N ILE A 367 -18.53 18.33 -1.13
CA ILE A 367 -17.72 17.94 0.03
C ILE A 367 -16.24 18.10 -0.35
N SER A 368 -15.49 18.81 0.46
CA SER A 368 -14.05 18.99 0.30
C SER A 368 -13.29 17.97 1.15
N GLU A 369 -12.47 17.16 0.54
CA GLU A 369 -11.62 16.17 1.21
C GLU A 369 -10.16 16.60 1.14
N VAL A 370 -9.45 16.59 2.28
CA VAL A 370 -8.02 16.92 2.31
C VAL A 370 -7.23 15.76 1.71
N ILE A 371 -6.49 16.05 0.63
CA ILE A 371 -5.60 15.08 -0.02
C ILE A 371 -4.20 15.15 0.61
N ASP A 372 -3.68 16.35 0.85
CA ASP A 372 -2.37 16.57 1.49
C ASP A 372 -2.37 17.91 2.25
N GLY A 373 -1.45 18.03 3.23
CA GLY A 373 -1.33 19.24 4.06
C GLY A 373 -1.76 19.04 5.51
N GLN A 374 -1.83 17.81 5.99
CA GLN A 374 -2.14 17.48 7.39
C GLN A 374 -0.95 17.59 8.35
N GLN A 375 0.15 18.13 7.93
CA GLN A 375 1.34 18.29 8.78
C GLN A 375 1.12 19.29 9.89
#